data_35a03efbe5a4ee620fd324464fc4222a
#
_entry.id   35a03efbe5a4ee620fd324464fc4222a
#
_cell.length_a   1.000
_cell.length_b   1.000
_cell.length_c   1.000
_cell.angle_alpha   90.00
_cell.angle_beta   90.00
_cell.angle_gamma   90.00
#
_symmetry.space_group_name_H-M   'P 1'
#
loop_
_entity.id
_entity.type
_entity.pdbx_description
1 polymer ?
#
loop_
_entity_poly.entity_id
_entity_poly.type
_entity_poly.pdbx_seq_one_letter_code
_entity_poly.pdbx_strand_id
1 'polypeptide(L)'
;NLYALNMTHHMPAFPCANNFHYEHCTDAVTEQKRVLSYFADDVALKLDSCHVFYTPNVGIRGVSSYEHNFDFLFQRSANHPARFCQAPNRFDKDAVKDIMFGWDDTKKDPKRRDSRLIVIGDDRQTPLQRGALTAFRNYGVPLSPTPNWKSGLPWNSPRSFRAI
;
A
#
# COMPACT_ATOMS: atom_id res chain seq x y z
N ASN A 1 -31.94 -42.30 46.27
CA ASN A 1 -31.81 -43.31 45.23
C ASN A 1 -31.18 -42.65 44.02
N LEU A 2 -29.87 -42.69 43.92
CA LEU A 2 -29.04 -43.67 43.24
C LEU A 2 -29.39 -43.80 41.76
N TYR A 3 -28.55 -43.23 40.86
CA TYR A 3 -27.53 -43.98 40.12
C TYR A 3 -26.63 -43.00 39.39
N ALA A 4 -25.38 -43.01 39.79
CA ALA A 4 -24.27 -42.50 38.98
C ALA A 4 -24.03 -43.47 37.84
N LEU A 5 -23.96 -43.00 36.61
CA LEU A 5 -23.39 -43.73 35.48
C LEU A 5 -22.28 -42.91 34.86
N ASN A 6 -21.09 -43.34 35.26
CA ASN A 6 -19.79 -43.01 34.71
C ASN A 6 -19.72 -43.58 33.30
N MET A 7 -19.65 -42.74 32.28
CA MET A 7 -19.28 -43.14 30.92
C MET A 7 -18.04 -42.39 30.50
N THR A 8 -16.90 -42.96 30.82
CA THR A 8 -15.63 -42.68 30.18
C THR A 8 -15.70 -43.18 28.74
N HIS A 9 -15.98 -42.26 27.81
CA HIS A 9 -15.75 -42.55 26.41
C HIS A 9 -14.27 -42.31 26.08
N HIS A 10 -13.60 -43.44 26.02
CA HIS A 10 -12.27 -43.57 25.44
C HIS A 10 -12.36 -43.26 23.94
N MET A 11 -11.90 -42.07 23.52
CA MET A 11 -11.70 -41.78 22.10
C MET A 11 -10.44 -42.49 21.64
N PRO A 12 -10.48 -43.25 20.55
CA PRO A 12 -9.28 -43.82 19.96
C PRO A 12 -8.45 -42.67 19.32
N ALA A 13 -7.17 -42.67 19.65
CA ALA A 13 -6.17 -41.84 19.01
C ALA A 13 -6.11 -42.18 17.53
N PHE A 14 -6.45 -41.24 16.67
CA PHE A 14 -6.13 -41.35 15.25
C PHE A 14 -4.63 -41.11 15.06
N PRO A 15 -3.92 -41.99 14.38
CA PRO A 15 -2.50 -41.79 14.10
C PRO A 15 -2.38 -40.63 13.09
N CYS A 16 -1.69 -39.59 13.49
CA CYS A 16 -1.17 -38.59 12.55
C CYS A 16 -0.10 -39.25 11.69
N ALA A 17 -0.49 -39.68 10.51
CA ALA A 17 0.43 -40.03 9.47
C ALA A 17 -0.10 -39.41 8.18
N ASN A 18 0.44 -38.24 7.87
CA ASN A 18 0.89 -37.89 6.53
C ASN A 18 1.45 -36.46 6.59
N ASN A 19 2.75 -36.41 6.93
CA ASN A 19 3.61 -35.32 6.50
C ASN A 19 3.62 -35.31 4.97
N PHE A 20 2.73 -34.55 4.36
CA PHE A 20 2.86 -34.16 2.97
C PHE A 20 3.26 -32.69 2.95
N HIS A 21 4.52 -32.49 2.57
CA HIS A 21 5.15 -31.25 2.20
C HIS A 21 4.21 -30.13 1.70
N TYR A 22 3.87 -29.23 2.60
CA TYR A 22 3.27 -27.92 2.27
C TYR A 22 4.28 -26.78 2.50
N GLU A 23 5.55 -27.07 2.65
CA GLU A 23 6.54 -26.05 3.02
C GLU A 23 7.18 -25.29 1.85
N HIS A 24 6.84 -25.59 0.60
CA HIS A 24 7.55 -24.96 -0.53
C HIS A 24 6.75 -24.02 -1.42
N CYS A 25 5.46 -23.77 -1.17
CA CYS A 25 4.69 -22.82 -1.98
C CYS A 25 4.45 -21.44 -1.35
N THR A 26 4.72 -21.29 -0.05
CA THR A 26 4.48 -20.01 0.65
C THR A 26 5.68 -19.07 0.62
N ASP A 27 6.90 -19.60 0.52
CA ASP A 27 8.10 -18.77 0.62
C ASP A 27 8.36 -17.95 -0.65
N ALA A 28 8.10 -18.48 -1.84
CA ALA A 28 8.33 -17.76 -3.09
C ALA A 28 7.38 -16.55 -3.26
N VAL A 29 6.12 -16.68 -2.84
CA VAL A 29 5.15 -15.57 -2.88
C VAL A 29 5.44 -14.54 -1.80
N THR A 30 5.96 -14.98 -0.66
CA THR A 30 6.32 -14.10 0.46
C THR A 30 7.62 -13.35 0.18
N GLU A 31 8.61 -13.99 -0.45
CA GLU A 31 9.84 -13.34 -0.88
C GLU A 31 9.60 -12.34 -2.00
N GLN A 32 8.75 -12.67 -2.98
CA GLN A 32 8.41 -11.76 -4.06
C GLN A 32 7.63 -10.54 -3.54
N LYS A 33 6.75 -10.69 -2.56
CA LYS A 33 6.14 -9.57 -1.82
C LYS A 33 7.16 -8.79 -0.99
N ARG A 34 8.13 -9.44 -0.36
CA ARG A 34 9.20 -8.77 0.38
C ARG A 34 10.09 -7.92 -0.52
N VAL A 35 10.49 -8.45 -1.68
CA VAL A 35 11.33 -7.70 -2.65
C VAL A 35 10.58 -6.50 -3.24
N LEU A 36 9.26 -6.57 -3.36
CA LEU A 36 8.44 -5.45 -3.81
C LEU A 36 8.16 -4.40 -2.72
N SER A 37 8.39 -4.72 -1.45
CA SER A 37 8.01 -3.91 -0.30
C SER A 37 9.13 -3.03 0.27
N TYR A 38 10.39 -3.25 -0.09
CA TYR A 38 11.50 -2.54 0.58
C TYR A 38 11.44 -1.02 0.51
N PHE A 39 10.96 -0.45 -0.60
CA PHE A 39 10.88 1.00 -0.69
C PHE A 39 9.72 1.58 0.13
N ALA A 40 8.57 0.93 0.10
CA ALA A 40 7.43 1.32 0.93
C ALA A 40 7.77 1.21 2.43
N ASP A 41 8.51 0.18 2.84
CA ASP A 41 8.96 0.03 4.23
C ASP A 41 9.91 1.16 4.65
N ASP A 42 10.85 1.55 3.78
CA ASP A 42 11.73 2.69 4.04
C ASP A 42 10.94 4.01 4.17
N VAL A 43 9.92 4.18 3.33
CA VAL A 43 8.99 5.33 3.42
C VAL A 43 8.22 5.29 4.75
N ALA A 44 7.72 4.12 5.17
CA ALA A 44 7.03 3.93 6.44
C ALA A 44 7.90 4.32 7.63
N LEU A 45 9.12 3.78 7.71
CA LEU A 45 10.09 4.14 8.76
C LEU A 45 10.33 5.65 8.83
N LYS A 46 10.33 6.30 7.68
CA LYS A 46 10.51 7.74 7.63
C LYS A 46 9.29 8.51 8.09
N LEU A 47 8.09 8.09 7.67
CA LEU A 47 6.84 8.67 8.14
C LEU A 47 6.74 8.57 9.67
N ASP A 48 7.09 7.42 10.23
CA ASP A 48 7.13 7.19 11.68
C ASP A 48 8.12 8.13 12.38
N SER A 49 9.33 8.27 11.83
CA SER A 49 10.34 9.18 12.37
C SER A 49 9.92 10.66 12.36
N CYS A 50 8.99 11.01 11.46
CA CYS A 50 8.41 12.35 11.36
C CYS A 50 7.06 12.47 12.10
N HIS A 51 6.65 11.45 12.85
CA HIS A 51 5.36 11.39 13.57
C HIS A 51 4.15 11.67 12.68
N VAL A 52 4.17 11.17 11.45
CA VAL A 52 3.05 11.31 10.51
C VAL A 52 2.09 10.14 10.68
N PHE A 53 0.83 10.43 10.94
CA PHE A 53 -0.20 9.40 11.03
C PHE A 53 -0.65 8.94 9.65
N TYR A 54 -0.63 7.63 9.42
CA TYR A 54 -1.09 6.99 8.18
C TYR A 54 -1.66 5.60 8.48
N THR A 55 -2.41 5.06 7.53
CA THR A 55 -2.85 3.66 7.53
C THR A 55 -2.07 2.94 6.43
N PRO A 56 -1.30 1.89 6.74
CA PRO A 56 -0.56 1.14 5.72
C PRO A 56 -1.45 0.13 5.00
N ASN A 57 -1.04 -0.26 3.78
CA ASN A 57 -1.61 -1.37 3.00
C ASN A 57 -3.14 -1.33 2.87
N VAL A 58 -3.66 -0.26 2.28
CA VAL A 58 -5.11 -0.03 2.18
C VAL A 58 -5.63 -0.57 0.86
N GLY A 59 -6.46 -1.63 0.94
CA GLY A 59 -7.23 -2.15 -0.20
C GLY A 59 -8.53 -1.37 -0.39
N ILE A 60 -8.76 -0.89 -1.60
CA ILE A 60 -9.95 -0.10 -1.95
C ILE A 60 -10.61 -0.72 -3.17
N ARG A 61 -11.89 -1.04 -3.05
CA ARG A 61 -12.68 -1.45 -4.20
C ARG A 61 -13.12 -0.22 -4.98
N GLY A 62 -12.73 -0.18 -6.26
CA GLY A 62 -13.12 0.87 -7.19
C GLY A 62 -14.54 0.69 -7.75
N VAL A 63 -14.97 1.61 -8.61
CA VAL A 63 -16.28 1.53 -9.27
C VAL A 63 -16.37 0.37 -10.26
N SER A 64 -15.25 -0.08 -10.81
CA SER A 64 -15.14 -1.27 -11.64
C SER A 64 -15.27 -2.59 -10.87
N SER A 65 -15.40 -2.54 -9.55
CA SER A 65 -15.36 -3.69 -8.64
C SER A 65 -13.98 -4.34 -8.46
N TYR A 66 -12.94 -3.87 -9.13
CA TYR A 66 -11.58 -4.28 -8.85
C TYR A 66 -11.09 -3.68 -7.53
N GLU A 67 -10.25 -4.44 -6.84
CA GLU A 67 -9.56 -3.99 -5.63
C GLU A 67 -8.21 -3.39 -5.99
N HIS A 68 -7.98 -2.18 -5.55
CA HIS A 68 -6.74 -1.44 -5.74
C HIS A 68 -6.04 -1.26 -4.39
N ASN A 69 -4.77 -1.65 -4.33
CA ASN A 69 -3.97 -1.54 -3.12
C ASN A 69 -3.14 -0.25 -3.16
N PHE A 70 -3.20 0.49 -2.06
CA PHE A 70 -2.37 1.67 -1.82
C PHE A 70 -1.45 1.43 -0.63
N ASP A 71 -0.20 1.83 -0.75
CA ASP A 71 0.79 1.60 0.30
C ASP A 71 0.45 2.36 1.56
N PHE A 72 -0.05 3.61 1.41
CA PHE A 72 -0.44 4.43 2.56
C PHE A 72 -1.72 5.21 2.28
N LEU A 73 -2.50 5.40 3.35
CA LEU A 73 -3.62 6.34 3.39
C LEU A 73 -3.39 7.37 4.50
N PHE A 74 -3.27 8.63 4.11
CA PHE A 74 -3.30 9.74 5.05
C PHE A 74 -4.73 10.20 5.24
N GLN A 75 -5.21 10.09 6.46
CA GLN A 75 -6.58 10.41 6.81
C GLN A 75 -6.92 11.88 6.55
N ARG A 76 -8.19 12.14 6.30
CA ARG A 76 -8.69 13.50 6.17
C ARG A 76 -8.47 14.28 7.48
N SER A 77 -8.04 15.52 7.35
CA SER A 77 -7.94 16.48 8.45
C SER A 77 -8.76 17.73 8.13
N ALA A 78 -8.83 18.66 9.08
CA ALA A 78 -9.54 19.95 8.87
C ALA A 78 -8.99 20.73 7.66
N ASN A 79 -7.68 20.60 7.39
CA ASN A 79 -6.98 21.40 6.38
C ASN A 79 -6.63 20.61 5.11
N HIS A 80 -6.81 19.30 5.11
CA HIS A 80 -6.39 18.44 4.02
C HIS A 80 -7.40 17.34 3.73
N PRO A 81 -7.70 17.05 2.45
CA PRO A 81 -8.50 15.89 2.08
C PRO A 81 -7.74 14.59 2.38
N ALA A 82 -8.43 13.46 2.32
CA ALA A 82 -7.78 12.16 2.36
C ALA A 82 -6.80 12.02 1.17
N ARG A 83 -5.64 11.43 1.42
CA ARG A 83 -4.58 11.28 0.41
C ARG A 83 -4.13 9.85 0.38
N PHE A 84 -4.27 9.23 -0.77
CA PHE A 84 -3.75 7.90 -1.05
C PHE A 84 -2.32 8.01 -1.55
N CYS A 85 -1.47 7.08 -1.16
CA CYS A 85 -0.06 7.12 -1.55
C CYS A 85 0.36 5.79 -2.14
N GLN A 86 1.12 5.86 -3.23
CA GLN A 86 1.82 4.76 -3.85
C GLN A 86 3.32 5.01 -3.78
N ALA A 87 4.07 4.00 -3.35
CA ALA A 87 5.53 4.03 -3.27
C ALA A 87 6.13 2.83 -4.03
N PRO A 88 5.98 2.79 -5.36
CA PRO A 88 6.44 1.66 -6.15
C PRO A 88 7.97 1.61 -6.23
N ASN A 89 8.53 0.39 -6.17
CA ASN A 89 9.97 0.17 -6.32
C ASN A 89 10.47 0.43 -7.75
N ARG A 90 9.59 0.38 -8.73
CA ARG A 90 9.92 0.53 -10.16
C ARG A 90 8.94 1.45 -10.83
N PHE A 91 9.46 2.32 -11.70
CA PHE A 91 8.69 3.27 -12.50
C PHE A 91 8.79 2.95 -13.98
N ASP A 92 8.36 1.75 -14.37
CA ASP A 92 8.16 1.44 -15.77
C ASP A 92 6.78 1.92 -16.27
N LYS A 93 6.56 1.79 -17.57
CA LYS A 93 5.33 2.24 -18.21
C LYS A 93 4.10 1.53 -17.69
N ASP A 94 4.23 0.26 -17.31
CA ASP A 94 3.09 -0.55 -16.88
C ASP A 94 2.73 -0.21 -15.44
N ALA A 95 3.72 -0.03 -14.55
CA ALA A 95 3.47 0.49 -13.21
C ALA A 95 2.76 1.85 -13.21
N VAL A 96 3.15 2.76 -14.11
CA VAL A 96 2.45 4.05 -14.26
C VAL A 96 1.00 3.86 -14.68
N LYS A 97 0.73 2.97 -15.64
CA LYS A 97 -0.65 2.68 -16.08
C LYS A 97 -1.49 2.08 -14.96
N ASP A 98 -0.94 1.11 -14.22
CA ASP A 98 -1.64 0.43 -13.14
C ASP A 98 -2.00 1.41 -12.01
N ILE A 99 -1.07 2.26 -11.62
CA ILE A 99 -1.29 3.32 -10.64
C ILE A 99 -2.39 4.28 -11.12
N MET A 100 -2.31 4.73 -12.37
CA MET A 100 -3.28 5.67 -12.90
C MET A 100 -4.67 5.07 -13.08
N PHE A 101 -4.74 3.82 -13.54
CA PHE A 101 -6.02 3.09 -13.63
C PHE A 101 -6.64 2.90 -12.26
N GLY A 102 -5.86 2.40 -11.29
CA GLY A 102 -6.34 2.19 -9.93
C GLY A 102 -6.82 3.48 -9.26
N TRP A 103 -6.11 4.57 -9.51
CA TRP A 103 -6.51 5.87 -9.00
C TRP A 103 -7.78 6.42 -9.67
N ASP A 104 -7.87 6.39 -10.99
CA ASP A 104 -9.04 6.88 -11.72
C ASP A 104 -10.30 6.11 -11.31
N ASP A 105 -10.19 4.79 -11.19
CA ASP A 105 -11.27 3.92 -10.75
C ASP A 105 -11.69 4.20 -9.28
N THR A 106 -10.71 4.41 -8.40
CA THR A 106 -10.96 4.74 -6.99
C THR A 106 -11.61 6.12 -6.83
N LYS A 107 -11.16 7.11 -7.59
CA LYS A 107 -11.62 8.51 -7.49
C LYS A 107 -13.02 8.72 -8.04
N LYS A 108 -13.52 7.85 -8.91
CA LYS A 108 -14.88 7.91 -9.45
C LYS A 108 -15.95 7.65 -8.39
N ASP A 109 -15.61 7.02 -7.27
CA ASP A 109 -16.52 6.87 -6.15
C ASP A 109 -16.86 8.27 -5.56
N PRO A 110 -18.14 8.65 -5.45
CA PRO A 110 -18.55 9.95 -4.88
C PRO A 110 -17.95 10.26 -3.50
N LYS A 111 -17.72 9.23 -2.68
CA LYS A 111 -17.14 9.36 -1.33
C LYS A 111 -15.66 9.76 -1.37
N ARG A 112 -14.97 9.55 -2.49
CA ARG A 112 -13.53 9.77 -2.66
C ARG A 112 -13.21 10.85 -3.68
N ARG A 113 -14.21 11.54 -4.22
CA ARG A 113 -14.03 12.56 -5.25
C ARG A 113 -13.03 13.64 -4.85
N ASP A 114 -13.04 14.05 -3.58
CA ASP A 114 -12.15 15.08 -3.06
C ASP A 114 -10.76 14.55 -2.65
N SER A 115 -10.60 13.23 -2.63
CA SER A 115 -9.32 12.61 -2.27
C SER A 115 -8.24 12.87 -3.31
N ARG A 116 -6.99 12.73 -2.93
CA ARG A 116 -5.84 12.95 -3.81
C ARG A 116 -4.92 11.75 -3.81
N LEU A 117 -4.25 11.53 -4.94
CA LEU A 117 -3.16 10.57 -5.05
C LEU A 117 -1.83 11.30 -4.88
N ILE A 118 -0.92 10.68 -4.16
CA ILE A 118 0.49 11.04 -4.05
C ILE A 118 1.30 9.84 -4.52
N VAL A 119 2.33 10.08 -5.31
CA VAL A 119 3.25 9.02 -5.72
C VAL A 119 4.65 9.40 -5.24
N ILE A 120 5.32 8.45 -4.58
CA ILE A 120 6.70 8.60 -4.15
C ILE A 120 7.54 7.65 -4.99
N GLY A 121 8.56 8.18 -5.67
CA GLY A 121 9.42 7.40 -6.55
C GLY A 121 10.75 7.08 -5.91
N ASP A 122 11.21 5.84 -6.05
CA ASP A 122 12.57 5.46 -5.64
C ASP A 122 13.58 5.88 -6.71
N ASP A 123 14.32 6.96 -6.44
CA ASP A 123 15.38 7.48 -7.30
C ASP A 123 16.79 7.27 -6.72
N ARG A 124 16.90 6.45 -5.65
CA ARG A 124 18.16 6.22 -4.94
C ARG A 124 19.21 5.52 -5.80
N GLN A 125 18.78 4.59 -6.66
CA GLN A 125 19.67 3.82 -7.52
C GLN A 125 19.61 4.26 -8.98
N THR A 126 18.43 4.64 -9.46
CA THR A 126 18.18 5.01 -10.85
C THR A 126 17.27 6.21 -10.91
N PRO A 127 17.63 7.27 -11.66
CA PRO A 127 16.76 8.43 -11.81
C PRO A 127 15.38 8.05 -12.37
N LEU A 128 14.35 8.71 -11.90
CA LEU A 128 12.99 8.50 -12.39
C LEU A 128 12.90 8.79 -13.88
N GLN A 129 12.25 7.90 -14.61
CA GLN A 129 12.09 8.02 -16.05
C GLN A 129 11.31 9.31 -16.40
N ARG A 130 11.80 10.07 -17.36
CA ARG A 130 11.16 11.32 -17.82
C ARG A 130 9.71 11.10 -18.27
N GLY A 131 9.43 9.94 -18.87
CA GLY A 131 8.09 9.56 -19.29
C GLY A 131 7.11 9.46 -18.12
N ALA A 132 7.52 8.83 -17.02
CA ALA A 132 6.71 8.73 -15.80
C ALA A 132 6.47 10.11 -15.17
N LEU A 133 7.52 10.92 -15.04
CA LEU A 133 7.42 12.30 -14.54
C LEU A 133 6.43 13.14 -15.36
N THR A 134 6.50 13.04 -16.69
CA THR A 134 5.61 13.76 -17.59
C THR A 134 4.17 13.26 -17.48
N ALA A 135 3.98 11.93 -17.41
CA ALA A 135 2.66 11.34 -17.28
C ALA A 135 1.96 11.80 -15.99
N PHE A 136 2.58 11.65 -14.85
CA PHE A 136 1.97 12.06 -13.57
C PHE A 136 1.71 13.57 -13.52
N ARG A 137 2.61 14.40 -14.07
CA ARG A 137 2.39 15.84 -14.17
C ARG A 137 1.17 16.18 -15.02
N ASN A 138 1.01 15.55 -16.17
CA ASN A 138 -0.12 15.80 -17.08
C ASN A 138 -1.46 15.37 -16.47
N TYR A 139 -1.45 14.38 -15.61
CA TYR A 139 -2.64 13.94 -14.87
C TYR A 139 -2.84 14.66 -13.53
N GLY A 140 -2.03 15.66 -13.22
CA GLY A 140 -2.13 16.41 -11.98
C GLY A 140 -1.84 15.59 -10.72
N VAL A 141 -1.10 14.50 -10.85
CA VAL A 141 -0.68 13.65 -9.72
C VAL A 141 0.71 14.10 -9.28
N PRO A 142 0.88 14.57 -8.04
CA PRO A 142 2.19 14.93 -7.53
C PRO A 142 3.06 13.66 -7.41
N LEU A 143 4.15 13.64 -8.15
CA LEU A 143 5.22 12.67 -8.03
C LEU A 143 6.39 13.33 -7.29
N SER A 144 6.71 12.80 -6.13
CA SER A 144 7.88 13.20 -5.35
C SER A 144 9.00 12.17 -5.59
N PRO A 145 10.19 12.57 -6.03
CA PRO A 145 11.37 11.73 -5.92
C PRO A 145 11.59 11.37 -4.46
N THR A 146 12.46 10.40 -4.18
CA THR A 146 12.81 10.03 -2.79
C THR A 146 13.05 11.33 -2.01
N PRO A 147 12.23 11.63 -1.02
CA PRO A 147 12.27 12.94 -0.41
C PRO A 147 13.66 13.20 0.17
N ASN A 148 14.23 14.35 -0.14
CA ASN A 148 15.39 14.85 0.59
C ASN A 148 14.90 15.23 2.00
N TRP A 149 14.88 14.23 2.85
CA TRP A 149 14.31 14.25 4.19
C TRP A 149 14.91 15.29 5.12
N LYS A 150 15.96 15.98 4.67
CA LYS A 150 16.58 17.09 5.40
C LYS A 150 15.74 18.37 5.37
N SER A 151 14.83 18.50 4.40
CA SER A 151 14.01 19.71 4.20
C SER A 151 12.55 19.59 4.64
N GLY A 152 12.18 18.52 5.37
CA GLY A 152 10.79 18.24 5.74
C GLY A 152 10.01 17.49 4.66
N LEU A 153 8.81 17.03 5.01
CA LEU A 153 7.96 16.28 4.09
C LEU A 153 7.40 17.22 3.02
N PRO A 154 7.61 16.95 1.73
CA PRO A 154 7.22 17.86 0.64
C PRO A 154 5.72 18.16 0.58
N TRP A 155 4.88 17.28 1.14
CA TRP A 155 3.42 17.46 1.17
C TRP A 155 2.89 18.18 2.41
N ASN A 156 3.72 18.48 3.40
CA ASN A 156 3.35 19.32 4.54
C ASN A 156 3.55 20.82 4.27
N SER A 157 4.18 21.16 3.15
CA SER A 157 4.33 22.55 2.76
C SER A 157 3.02 23.08 2.17
N PRO A 158 2.47 24.18 2.70
CA PRO A 158 1.29 24.85 2.10
C PRO A 158 1.51 25.29 0.64
N ARG A 159 2.78 25.33 0.18
CA ARG A 159 3.16 25.76 -1.17
C ARG A 159 3.14 24.64 -2.20
N SER A 160 3.28 23.37 -1.82
CA SER A 160 3.30 22.25 -2.77
C SER A 160 1.94 21.95 -3.39
N PHE A 161 0.86 22.58 -2.91
CA PHE A 161 -0.49 22.44 -3.42
C PHE A 161 -1.05 23.70 -4.11
N ARG A 162 -0.26 24.75 -4.31
CA ARG A 162 -0.70 25.97 -4.98
C ARG A 162 -0.33 26.07 -6.46
N ALA A 163 0.37 25.10 -7.00
CA ALA A 163 0.72 25.09 -8.41
C ALA A 163 -0.06 23.98 -9.13
N ILE A 164 -1.33 24.18 -9.33
CA ILE A 164 -2.13 23.89 -10.54
C ILE A 164 -3.47 24.60 -10.35
#